data_a0172b5e55e862b7d412dc84749b9d54
#
_entry.id   a0172b5e55e862b7d412dc84749b9d54
#
_cell.length_a   1.000
_cell.length_b   1.000
_cell.length_c   1.000
_cell.angle_alpha   90.00
_cell.angle_beta   90.00
_cell.angle_gamma   90.00
#
_symmetry.space_group_name_H-M   'P 1'
#
loop_
_entity.id
_entity.type
_entity.pdbx_description
1 polymer ?
#
loop_
_entity_poly.entity_id
_entity_poly.type
_entity_poly.pdbx_seq_one_letter_code
_entity_poly.pdbx_strand_id
1 'polypeptide(L)'
;MIDVKQTLSDAGESMEMATMYLNDELQRIRAGRANVAILDGVRVDSYGSRVPLNQVASVMVPDARTIAIKPWDKKAIKDIEKAIMDSDVGITPENNGEMIRLNLPQPTEERRKDLVKQCNKIGERTKVQIRNVRSDIKEKLKKAIKDGLSEDNEKDAEDSLQKLHDKYIKQVDALLDEKQKEIMTV
;
A
#
# COMPACT_ATOMS: atom_id res chain seq x y z
N MET A 1 37.49 13.47 1.95
CA MET A 1 36.73 14.20 3.00
C MET A 1 35.27 13.89 2.78
N ILE A 2 34.54 13.43 3.80
CA ILE A 2 33.13 13.09 3.66
C ILE A 2 32.28 14.37 3.51
N ASP A 3 31.34 14.38 2.58
CA ASP A 3 30.34 15.45 2.52
C ASP A 3 29.19 15.06 3.45
N VAL A 4 29.17 15.70 4.64
CA VAL A 4 28.17 15.45 5.69
C VAL A 4 26.76 15.78 5.19
N LYS A 5 26.61 16.88 4.43
CA LYS A 5 25.31 17.30 3.92
C LYS A 5 24.74 16.28 2.92
N GLN A 6 25.59 15.83 2.00
CA GLN A 6 25.19 14.79 1.04
C GLN A 6 24.86 13.46 1.76
N THR A 7 25.68 13.08 2.74
CA THR A 7 25.46 11.84 3.51
C THR A 7 24.13 11.86 4.27
N LEU A 8 23.73 13.00 4.84
CA LEU A 8 22.44 13.15 5.51
C LEU A 8 21.28 13.18 4.51
N SER A 9 21.47 13.76 3.32
CA SER A 9 20.48 13.71 2.24
C SER A 9 20.22 12.29 1.80
N ASP A 10 21.28 11.52 1.52
CA ASP A 10 21.19 10.11 1.09
C ASP A 10 20.51 9.24 2.16
N ALA A 11 20.79 9.54 3.44
CA ALA A 11 20.11 8.87 4.57
C ALA A 11 18.62 9.18 4.57
N GLY A 12 18.25 10.45 4.36
CA GLY A 12 16.85 10.88 4.27
C GLY A 12 16.12 10.19 3.12
N GLU A 13 16.71 10.18 1.93
CA GLU A 13 16.16 9.48 0.76
C GLU A 13 15.96 7.98 1.01
N SER A 14 16.94 7.31 1.63
CA SER A 14 16.85 5.89 1.96
C SER A 14 15.72 5.59 2.95
N MET A 15 15.52 6.44 3.98
CA MET A 15 14.43 6.32 4.94
C MET A 15 13.08 6.62 4.30
N GLU A 16 13.03 7.60 3.40
CA GLU A 16 11.82 7.94 2.64
C GLU A 16 11.39 6.79 1.74
N MET A 17 12.33 6.19 0.98
CA MET A 17 12.04 5.02 0.14
C MET A 17 11.51 3.85 0.97
N ALA A 18 12.06 3.60 2.16
CA ALA A 18 11.56 2.56 3.06
C ALA A 18 10.12 2.84 3.50
N THR A 19 9.77 4.10 3.76
CA THR A 19 8.42 4.52 4.15
C THR A 19 7.44 4.43 2.97
N MET A 20 7.86 4.81 1.76
CA MET A 20 7.06 4.65 0.54
C MET A 20 6.77 3.18 0.26
N TYR A 21 7.78 2.32 0.38
CA TYR A 21 7.60 0.87 0.22
C TYR A 21 6.62 0.29 1.24
N LEU A 22 6.69 0.74 2.50
CA LEU A 22 5.71 0.37 3.53
C LEU A 22 4.29 0.75 3.09
N ASN A 23 4.10 1.98 2.61
CA ASN A 23 2.78 2.44 2.17
C ASN A 23 2.22 1.55 1.04
N ASP A 24 3.04 1.21 0.06
CA ASP A 24 2.65 0.32 -1.04
C ASP A 24 2.28 -1.09 -0.55
N GLU A 25 3.05 -1.64 0.38
CA GLU A 25 2.78 -2.93 1.01
C GLU A 25 1.46 -2.92 1.80
N LEU A 26 1.21 -1.83 2.57
CA LEU A 26 -0.03 -1.66 3.31
C LEU A 26 -1.25 -1.51 2.39
N GLN A 27 -1.11 -0.85 1.24
CA GLN A 27 -2.18 -0.75 0.25
C GLN A 27 -2.55 -2.11 -0.37
N ARG A 28 -1.59 -3.02 -0.50
CA ARG A 28 -1.85 -4.39 -0.97
C ARG A 28 -2.63 -5.23 0.04
N ILE A 29 -2.58 -4.89 1.32
CA ILE A 29 -3.38 -5.54 2.36
C ILE A 29 -4.84 -5.10 2.19
N ARG A 30 -5.64 -6.00 1.62
CA ARG A 30 -7.06 -5.79 1.39
C ARG A 30 -7.84 -6.03 2.68
N ALA A 31 -8.35 -4.97 3.28
CA ALA A 31 -9.11 -5.03 4.52
C ALA A 31 -10.62 -5.38 4.33
N GLY A 32 -10.97 -6.02 3.20
CA GLY A 32 -12.37 -6.28 2.84
C GLY A 32 -13.07 -5.08 2.20
N ARG A 33 -12.32 -4.00 1.89
CA ARG A 33 -12.84 -2.83 1.19
C ARG A 33 -12.95 -3.08 -0.30
N ALA A 34 -14.05 -2.62 -0.88
CA ALA A 34 -14.26 -2.62 -2.32
C ALA A 34 -13.18 -1.77 -3.02
N ASN A 35 -12.51 -2.36 -4.00
CA ASN A 35 -11.53 -1.67 -4.82
C ASN A 35 -11.71 -2.11 -6.27
N VAL A 36 -11.76 -1.16 -7.19
CA VAL A 36 -11.88 -1.41 -8.63
C VAL A 36 -10.77 -2.33 -9.15
N ALA A 37 -9.57 -2.25 -8.59
CA ALA A 37 -8.42 -3.09 -8.95
C ALA A 37 -8.67 -4.61 -8.80
N ILE A 38 -9.69 -5.03 -8.07
CA ILE A 38 -10.12 -6.44 -8.00
C ILE A 38 -10.54 -6.96 -9.38
N LEU A 39 -11.02 -6.08 -10.24
CA LEU A 39 -11.57 -6.39 -11.56
C LEU A 39 -10.57 -6.20 -12.71
N ASP A 40 -9.34 -5.76 -12.45
CA ASP A 40 -8.34 -5.48 -13.49
C ASP A 40 -7.97 -6.72 -14.34
N GLY A 41 -8.10 -7.91 -13.75
CA GLY A 41 -7.88 -9.19 -14.44
C GLY A 41 -9.07 -9.71 -15.24
N VAL A 42 -10.25 -9.12 -15.09
CA VAL A 42 -11.49 -9.61 -15.74
C VAL A 42 -11.49 -9.25 -17.20
N ARG A 43 -11.65 -10.28 -18.06
CA ARG A 43 -11.76 -10.14 -19.51
C ARG A 43 -13.14 -10.58 -19.95
N VAL A 44 -13.83 -9.70 -20.65
CA VAL A 44 -15.21 -9.95 -21.15
C VAL A 44 -15.15 -10.29 -22.63
N ASP A 45 -15.91 -11.30 -23.04
CA ASP A 45 -16.10 -11.61 -24.45
C ASP A 45 -17.11 -10.61 -25.03
N SER A 46 -16.62 -9.70 -25.87
CA SER A 46 -17.42 -8.69 -26.54
C SER A 46 -17.21 -8.77 -28.04
N TYR A 47 -18.28 -9.04 -28.77
CA TYR A 47 -18.27 -9.16 -30.25
C TYR A 47 -17.16 -10.07 -30.80
N GLY A 48 -16.89 -11.21 -30.12
CA GLY A 48 -15.89 -12.19 -30.55
C GLY A 48 -14.44 -11.86 -30.17
N SER A 49 -14.23 -10.81 -29.36
CA SER A 49 -12.91 -10.44 -28.85
C SER A 49 -12.93 -10.33 -27.33
N ARG A 50 -11.84 -10.78 -26.68
CA ARG A 50 -11.66 -10.61 -25.22
C ARG A 50 -11.11 -9.23 -24.91
N VAL A 51 -11.93 -8.39 -24.27
CA VAL A 51 -11.59 -7.02 -23.90
C VAL A 51 -11.59 -6.83 -22.37
N PRO A 52 -10.80 -5.89 -21.83
CA PRO A 52 -10.86 -5.55 -20.41
C PRO A 52 -12.25 -5.02 -20.02
N LEU A 53 -12.69 -5.31 -18.80
CA LEU A 53 -14.00 -4.90 -18.28
C LEU A 53 -14.25 -3.39 -18.39
N ASN A 54 -13.22 -2.57 -18.16
CA ASN A 54 -13.30 -1.11 -18.22
C ASN A 54 -13.61 -0.54 -19.62
N GLN A 55 -13.49 -1.35 -20.68
CA GLN A 55 -13.85 -0.95 -22.04
C GLN A 55 -15.34 -1.19 -22.35
N VAL A 56 -16.01 -2.07 -21.62
CA VAL A 56 -17.41 -2.45 -21.86
C VAL A 56 -18.37 -1.98 -20.77
N ALA A 57 -17.85 -1.52 -19.64
CA ALA A 57 -18.62 -1.07 -18.49
C ALA A 57 -17.92 0.03 -17.69
N SER A 58 -18.72 0.85 -17.01
CA SER A 58 -18.25 1.77 -15.97
C SER A 58 -18.23 1.03 -14.64
N VAL A 59 -17.12 1.09 -13.91
CA VAL A 59 -16.95 0.48 -12.59
C VAL A 59 -16.90 1.58 -11.53
N MET A 60 -17.77 1.48 -10.53
CA MET A 60 -17.90 2.45 -9.42
C MET A 60 -17.88 1.72 -8.09
N VAL A 61 -17.48 2.42 -7.05
CA VAL A 61 -17.51 1.95 -5.65
C VAL A 61 -18.47 2.85 -4.87
N PRO A 62 -19.79 2.55 -4.87
CA PRO A 62 -20.78 3.39 -4.20
C PRO A 62 -20.64 3.39 -2.68
N ASP A 63 -20.12 2.32 -2.10
CA ASP A 63 -19.87 2.18 -0.67
C ASP A 63 -18.64 1.30 -0.39
N ALA A 64 -18.25 1.22 0.88
CA ALA A 64 -17.01 0.55 1.29
C ALA A 64 -16.93 -0.95 0.91
N ARG A 65 -18.04 -1.59 0.57
CA ARG A 65 -18.11 -3.05 0.33
C ARG A 65 -18.82 -3.44 -0.95
N THR A 66 -19.29 -2.48 -1.72
CA THR A 66 -20.03 -2.75 -2.95
C THR A 66 -19.27 -2.19 -4.14
N ILE A 67 -19.09 -3.01 -5.17
CA ILE A 67 -18.63 -2.55 -6.48
C ILE A 67 -19.85 -2.62 -7.41
N ALA A 68 -20.17 -1.51 -8.06
CA ALA A 68 -21.22 -1.42 -9.05
C ALA A 68 -20.60 -1.35 -10.45
N ILE A 69 -21.04 -2.25 -11.33
CA ILE A 69 -20.59 -2.34 -12.71
C ILE A 69 -21.80 -2.03 -13.60
N LYS A 70 -21.72 -0.91 -14.31
CA LYS A 70 -22.77 -0.46 -15.24
C LYS A 70 -22.29 -0.66 -16.68
N PRO A 71 -22.83 -1.63 -17.41
CA PRO A 71 -22.49 -1.85 -18.81
C PRO A 71 -22.86 -0.65 -19.68
N TRP A 72 -22.09 -0.39 -20.71
CA TRP A 72 -22.45 0.59 -21.75
C TRP A 72 -23.58 0.07 -22.64
N ASP A 73 -23.59 -1.24 -22.90
CA ASP A 73 -24.67 -1.95 -23.61
C ASP A 73 -25.33 -2.95 -22.66
N LYS A 74 -26.65 -2.83 -22.48
CA LYS A 74 -27.44 -3.75 -21.64
C LYS A 74 -27.36 -5.21 -22.10
N LYS A 75 -27.07 -5.46 -23.38
CA LYS A 75 -26.90 -6.83 -23.90
C LYS A 75 -25.64 -7.51 -23.37
N ALA A 76 -24.59 -6.75 -23.05
CA ALA A 76 -23.32 -7.26 -22.53
C ALA A 76 -23.41 -7.69 -21.06
N ILE A 77 -24.51 -7.43 -20.35
CA ILE A 77 -24.61 -7.67 -18.90
C ILE A 77 -24.38 -9.14 -18.54
N LYS A 78 -24.90 -10.07 -19.35
CA LYS A 78 -24.73 -11.52 -19.14
C LYS A 78 -23.30 -11.99 -19.40
N ASP A 79 -22.65 -11.41 -20.39
CA ASP A 79 -21.27 -11.75 -20.73
C ASP A 79 -20.32 -11.22 -19.66
N ILE A 80 -20.61 -10.04 -19.10
CA ILE A 80 -19.87 -9.47 -17.97
C ILE A 80 -20.07 -10.31 -16.72
N GLU A 81 -21.31 -10.69 -16.40
CA GLU A 81 -21.63 -11.56 -15.25
C GLU A 81 -20.87 -12.88 -15.33
N LYS A 82 -20.92 -13.55 -16.51
CA LYS A 82 -20.20 -14.78 -16.76
C LYS A 82 -18.68 -14.59 -16.62
N ALA A 83 -18.12 -13.54 -17.19
CA ALA A 83 -16.69 -13.25 -17.09
C ALA A 83 -16.22 -13.02 -15.65
N ILE A 84 -17.06 -12.42 -14.81
CA ILE A 84 -16.78 -12.24 -13.38
C ILE A 84 -16.83 -13.59 -12.64
N MET A 85 -17.83 -14.44 -12.93
CA MET A 85 -17.96 -15.78 -12.34
C MET A 85 -16.81 -16.70 -12.74
N ASP A 86 -16.32 -16.62 -13.97
CA ASP A 86 -15.20 -17.41 -14.49
C ASP A 86 -13.83 -16.86 -14.03
N SER A 87 -13.80 -15.71 -13.37
CA SER A 87 -12.58 -15.06 -12.89
C SER A 87 -12.24 -15.45 -11.44
N ASP A 88 -10.97 -15.22 -11.04
CA ASP A 88 -10.49 -15.45 -9.67
C ASP A 88 -10.98 -14.42 -8.64
N VAL A 89 -11.97 -13.60 -8.98
CA VAL A 89 -12.52 -12.56 -8.07
C VAL A 89 -13.18 -13.19 -6.85
N GLY A 90 -13.78 -14.38 -6.99
CA GLY A 90 -14.35 -15.16 -5.89
C GLY A 90 -15.59 -14.53 -5.22
N ILE A 91 -16.25 -13.59 -5.90
CA ILE A 91 -17.45 -12.90 -5.42
C ILE A 91 -18.57 -13.16 -6.40
N THR A 92 -19.72 -13.62 -5.90
CA THR A 92 -20.91 -13.86 -6.73
C THR A 92 -21.51 -12.53 -7.17
N PRO A 93 -21.65 -12.27 -8.48
CA PRO A 93 -22.31 -11.06 -8.99
C PRO A 93 -23.81 -11.11 -8.77
N GLU A 94 -24.39 -10.01 -8.37
CA GLU A 94 -25.84 -9.77 -8.31
C GLU A 94 -26.26 -8.88 -9.49
N ASN A 95 -27.12 -9.42 -10.38
CA ASN A 95 -27.57 -8.73 -11.58
C ASN A 95 -29.04 -8.28 -11.42
N ASN A 96 -29.29 -6.98 -11.54
CA ASN A 96 -30.64 -6.40 -11.49
C ASN A 96 -31.20 -6.02 -12.88
N GLY A 97 -30.54 -6.44 -13.97
CA GLY A 97 -30.94 -6.14 -15.35
C GLY A 97 -30.42 -4.79 -15.89
N GLU A 98 -29.88 -3.92 -15.04
CA GLU A 98 -29.30 -2.63 -15.44
C GLU A 98 -27.83 -2.49 -15.05
N MET A 99 -27.45 -3.07 -13.93
CA MET A 99 -26.09 -3.09 -13.41
C MET A 99 -25.81 -4.39 -12.64
N ILE A 100 -24.55 -4.71 -12.52
CA ILE A 100 -24.07 -5.81 -11.71
C ILE A 100 -23.48 -5.23 -10.42
N ARG A 101 -23.86 -5.81 -9.28
CA ARG A 101 -23.29 -5.47 -7.96
C ARG A 101 -22.47 -6.63 -7.44
N LEU A 102 -21.30 -6.31 -6.92
CA LEU A 102 -20.44 -7.25 -6.21
C LEU A 102 -20.39 -6.83 -4.74
N ASN A 103 -21.03 -7.63 -3.88
CA ASN A 103 -21.04 -7.40 -2.45
C ASN A 103 -19.90 -8.18 -1.79
N LEU A 104 -18.90 -7.46 -1.26
CA LEU A 104 -17.78 -8.07 -0.56
C LEU A 104 -18.26 -8.54 0.82
N PRO A 105 -17.97 -9.81 1.21
CA PRO A 105 -18.29 -10.30 2.53
C PRO A 105 -17.51 -9.55 3.61
N GLN A 106 -18.12 -9.38 4.77
CA GLN A 106 -17.42 -8.79 5.91
C GLN A 106 -16.29 -9.72 6.36
N PRO A 107 -15.09 -9.20 6.59
CA PRO A 107 -14.03 -9.99 7.20
C PRO A 107 -14.44 -10.35 8.65
N THR A 108 -14.19 -11.59 9.04
CA THR A 108 -14.39 -12.04 10.42
C THR A 108 -13.45 -11.30 11.37
N GLU A 109 -13.78 -11.25 12.66
CA GLU A 109 -12.89 -10.64 13.67
C GLU A 109 -11.50 -11.31 13.68
N GLU A 110 -11.45 -12.62 13.51
CA GLU A 110 -10.20 -13.36 13.42
C GLU A 110 -9.36 -12.89 12.21
N ARG A 111 -10.01 -12.74 11.05
CA ARG A 111 -9.34 -12.24 9.84
C ARG A 111 -8.83 -10.81 10.01
N ARG A 112 -9.58 -9.94 10.66
CA ARG A 112 -9.14 -8.57 10.99
C ARG A 112 -7.90 -8.59 11.88
N LYS A 113 -7.88 -9.42 12.94
CA LYS A 113 -6.71 -9.59 13.82
C LYS A 113 -5.48 -10.07 13.06
N ASP A 114 -5.65 -11.00 12.13
CA ASP A 114 -4.55 -11.50 11.31
C ASP A 114 -4.01 -10.42 10.35
N LEU A 115 -4.88 -9.62 9.75
CA LEU A 115 -4.47 -8.49 8.91
C LEU A 115 -3.70 -7.45 9.72
N VAL A 116 -4.15 -7.13 10.94
CA VAL A 116 -3.42 -6.22 11.85
C VAL A 116 -2.04 -6.78 12.20
N LYS A 117 -1.92 -8.08 12.48
CA LYS A 117 -0.62 -8.73 12.71
C LYS A 117 0.31 -8.61 11.49
N GLN A 118 -0.24 -8.79 10.28
CA GLN A 118 0.53 -8.63 9.04
C GLN A 118 1.03 -7.19 8.88
N CYS A 119 0.16 -6.18 9.11
CA CYS A 119 0.55 -4.77 9.09
C CYS A 119 1.69 -4.50 10.07
N ASN A 120 1.58 -4.96 11.31
CA ASN A 120 2.60 -4.78 12.33
C ASN A 120 3.94 -5.42 11.93
N LYS A 121 3.90 -6.62 11.35
CA LYS A 121 5.10 -7.32 10.89
C LYS A 121 5.83 -6.53 9.78
N ILE A 122 5.10 -5.96 8.85
CA ILE A 122 5.66 -5.13 7.77
C ILE A 122 6.22 -3.84 8.37
N GLY A 123 5.47 -3.18 9.25
CA GLY A 123 5.90 -1.98 9.94
C GLY A 123 7.19 -2.16 10.74
N GLU A 124 7.31 -3.27 11.49
CA GLU A 124 8.55 -3.56 12.23
C GLU A 124 9.76 -3.80 11.30
N ARG A 125 9.56 -4.45 10.15
CA ARG A 125 10.62 -4.57 9.15
C ARG A 125 11.10 -3.21 8.65
N THR A 126 10.18 -2.31 8.37
CA THR A 126 10.51 -0.95 7.91
C THR A 126 11.23 -0.16 9.01
N LYS A 127 10.80 -0.26 10.26
CA LYS A 127 11.50 0.37 11.41
C LYS A 127 12.92 -0.17 11.56
N VAL A 128 13.13 -1.47 11.37
CA VAL A 128 14.47 -2.07 11.37
C VAL A 128 15.32 -1.50 10.24
N GLN A 129 14.79 -1.36 9.04
CA GLN A 129 15.52 -0.74 7.92
C GLN A 129 15.93 0.70 8.24
N ILE A 130 15.03 1.51 8.80
CA ILE A 130 15.32 2.89 9.19
C ILE A 130 16.42 2.94 10.29
N ARG A 131 16.35 2.03 11.26
CA ARG A 131 17.38 1.91 12.30
C ARG A 131 18.74 1.50 11.73
N ASN A 132 18.76 0.59 10.76
CA ASN A 132 20.00 0.17 10.09
C ASN A 132 20.62 1.34 9.31
N VAL A 133 19.83 2.08 8.52
CA VAL A 133 20.32 3.29 7.81
C VAL A 133 20.95 4.27 8.82
N ARG A 134 20.27 4.55 9.94
CA ARG A 134 20.86 5.41 10.99
C ARG A 134 22.17 4.86 11.54
N SER A 135 22.23 3.55 11.82
CA SER A 135 23.43 2.91 12.37
C SER A 135 24.60 3.00 11.41
N ASP A 136 24.37 2.73 10.12
CA ASP A 136 25.39 2.73 9.07
C ASP A 136 25.95 4.15 8.86
N ILE A 137 25.08 5.15 8.85
CA ILE A 137 25.51 6.55 8.71
C ILE A 137 26.28 7.02 9.95
N LYS A 138 25.81 6.66 11.14
CA LYS A 138 26.53 6.97 12.39
C LYS A 138 27.95 6.37 12.39
N GLU A 139 28.10 5.14 11.92
CA GLU A 139 29.42 4.51 11.78
C GLU A 139 30.31 5.23 10.74
N LYS A 140 29.71 5.66 9.61
CA LYS A 140 30.42 6.46 8.60
C LYS A 140 30.91 7.80 9.16
N LEU A 141 30.06 8.52 9.92
CA LEU A 141 30.41 9.79 10.56
C LEU A 141 31.57 9.62 11.57
N LYS A 142 31.52 8.58 12.39
CA LYS A 142 32.60 8.26 13.32
C LYS A 142 33.93 7.94 12.63
N LYS A 143 33.90 7.23 11.50
CA LYS A 143 35.10 6.98 10.71
C LYS A 143 35.64 8.27 10.09
N ALA A 144 34.77 9.20 9.69
CA ALA A 144 35.16 10.46 9.09
C ALA A 144 35.93 11.41 10.04
N ILE A 145 35.79 11.25 11.37
CA ILE A 145 36.61 11.98 12.33
C ILE A 145 38.10 11.67 12.13
N LYS A 146 38.45 10.40 11.85
CA LYS A 146 39.83 9.97 11.56
C LYS A 146 40.36 10.59 10.26
N ASP A 147 39.44 10.95 9.34
CA ASP A 147 39.74 11.57 8.07
C ASP A 147 39.67 13.11 8.09
N GLY A 148 39.59 13.69 9.29
CA GLY A 148 39.67 15.14 9.51
C GLY A 148 38.35 15.87 9.70
N LEU A 149 37.25 15.16 9.93
CA LEU A 149 35.98 15.78 10.34
C LEU A 149 36.10 16.23 11.81
N SER A 150 35.70 17.48 12.14
CA SER A 150 35.70 17.94 13.53
C SER A 150 34.63 17.23 14.35
N GLU A 151 34.91 17.02 15.67
CA GLU A 151 33.96 16.38 16.58
C GLU A 151 32.65 17.18 16.73
N ASP A 152 32.72 18.51 16.64
CA ASP A 152 31.52 19.36 16.70
C ASP A 152 30.62 19.13 15.47
N ASN A 153 31.21 19.06 14.27
CA ASN A 153 30.45 18.77 13.02
C ASN A 153 29.87 17.34 13.02
N GLU A 154 30.58 16.36 13.59
CA GLU A 154 30.07 14.99 13.75
C GLU A 154 28.85 14.98 14.67
N LYS A 155 28.92 15.68 15.80
CA LYS A 155 27.82 15.77 16.76
C LYS A 155 26.57 16.44 16.17
N ASP A 156 26.75 17.56 15.46
CA ASP A 156 25.65 18.23 14.75
C ASP A 156 25.02 17.34 13.69
N ALA A 157 25.83 16.53 13.00
CA ALA A 157 25.38 15.56 12.03
C ALA A 157 24.62 14.40 12.69
N GLU A 158 25.09 13.87 13.84
CA GLU A 158 24.37 12.86 14.61
C GLU A 158 23.01 13.37 15.10
N ASP A 159 22.92 14.62 15.58
CA ASP A 159 21.66 15.23 16.01
C ASP A 159 20.68 15.39 14.83
N SER A 160 21.19 15.80 13.66
CA SER A 160 20.39 15.91 12.45
C SER A 160 19.90 14.55 11.97
N LEU A 161 20.75 13.52 12.00
CA LEU A 161 20.43 12.14 11.67
C LEU A 161 19.37 11.57 12.64
N GLN A 162 19.46 11.89 13.93
CA GLN A 162 18.47 11.48 14.92
C GLN A 162 17.11 12.11 14.65
N LYS A 163 17.06 13.39 14.29
CA LYS A 163 15.81 14.08 13.90
C LYS A 163 15.17 13.45 12.66
N LEU A 164 15.98 13.08 11.65
CA LEU A 164 15.51 12.37 10.48
C LEU A 164 14.91 11.00 10.84
N HIS A 165 15.65 10.22 11.64
CA HIS A 165 15.16 8.93 12.13
C HIS A 165 13.81 9.06 12.84
N ASP A 166 13.68 9.99 13.79
CA ASP A 166 12.47 10.16 14.58
C ASP A 166 11.29 10.63 13.73
N LYS A 167 11.55 11.46 12.71
CA LYS A 167 10.56 11.88 11.72
C LYS A 167 9.99 10.67 10.98
N TYR A 168 10.85 9.81 10.42
CA TYR A 168 10.40 8.67 9.63
C TYR A 168 9.78 7.56 10.47
N ILE A 169 10.25 7.33 11.71
CA ILE A 169 9.57 6.41 12.65
C ILE A 169 8.15 6.89 12.95
N LYS A 170 7.94 8.19 13.18
CA LYS A 170 6.59 8.75 13.39
C LYS A 170 5.70 8.59 12.16
N GLN A 171 6.24 8.73 10.95
CA GLN A 171 5.50 8.49 9.72
C GLN A 171 5.09 7.02 9.58
N VAL A 172 5.99 6.09 9.89
CA VAL A 172 5.68 4.64 9.91
C VAL A 172 4.55 4.35 10.89
N ASP A 173 4.62 4.88 12.12
CA ASP A 173 3.58 4.68 13.13
C ASP A 173 2.23 5.25 12.67
N ALA A 174 2.22 6.44 12.07
CA ALA A 174 0.99 7.06 11.56
C ALA A 174 0.35 6.23 10.44
N LEU A 175 1.14 5.70 9.49
CA LEU A 175 0.64 4.83 8.42
C LEU A 175 0.06 3.52 8.96
N LEU A 176 0.70 2.93 9.98
CA LEU A 176 0.21 1.71 10.63
C LEU A 176 -1.10 1.97 11.38
N ASP A 177 -1.19 3.06 12.14
CA ASP A 177 -2.40 3.43 12.88
C ASP A 177 -3.57 3.70 11.95
N GLU A 178 -3.34 4.40 10.84
CA GLU A 178 -4.37 4.65 9.82
C GLU A 178 -4.88 3.33 9.22
N LYS A 179 -3.95 2.44 8.83
CA LYS A 179 -4.33 1.15 8.25
C LYS A 179 -5.04 0.24 9.24
N GLN A 180 -4.63 0.22 10.50
CA GLN A 180 -5.30 -0.55 11.55
C GLN A 180 -6.72 -0.04 11.79
N LYS A 181 -6.93 1.28 11.84
CA LYS A 181 -8.27 1.87 11.93
C LYS A 181 -9.13 1.49 10.74
N GLU A 182 -8.57 1.54 9.52
CA GLU A 182 -9.24 1.09 8.30
C GLU A 182 -9.72 -0.38 8.44
N ILE A 183 -8.83 -1.29 8.85
CA ILE A 183 -9.14 -2.72 9.02
C ILE A 183 -10.23 -2.96 10.07
N MET A 184 -10.23 -2.19 11.14
CA MET A 184 -11.19 -2.35 12.24
C MET A 184 -12.55 -1.71 11.97
N THR A 185 -12.63 -0.75 11.05
CA THR A 185 -13.86 0.01 10.74
C THR A 185 -14.71 -0.62 9.64
N VAL A 186 -14.15 -1.51 8.83
CA VAL A 186 -14.85 -2.18 7.68
C VAL A 186 -15.77 -3.37 8.14
#